data_8ef0237fed27d6c20e82ca545637b63d
#
_entry.id   8ef0237fed27d6c20e82ca545637b63d
#
_cell.length_a   1.000
_cell.length_b   1.000
_cell.length_c   1.000
_cell.angle_alpha   90.00
_cell.angle_beta   90.00
_cell.angle_gamma   90.00
#
_symmetry.space_group_name_H-M   'P 1'
#
loop_
_entity.id
_entity.type
_entity.pdbx_description
1 polymer ?
#
loop_
_entity_poly.entity_id
_entity_poly.type
_entity_poly.pdbx_seq_one_letter_code
_entity_poly.pdbx_strand_id
1 'polypeptide(L)'
;MKVLLLDLWRVINSKGGTEKVFFSMANALADRGYDITAVGLDNTVGKPGFNVNDNVNFVNVGIGYEEKRNLAFRIRRAICGSWEKRHEYEEKAFDYVKANRLKPVIDSFQPDIIVSYNAEATRILVKNLQVNMPVITMFHYDPDTILSSATNATKEALEKCACIQVLLPSFINITKKYLKHENVVCIPNIVPQYQLCKDNSRENVIINVARIDGVQKRQHLLIEAFAKIKDKYPDWRVEIWGETGYDDKYYNKCRKLLIDTKTNKQILFCGTCDNVLKKLETAKIFAFPSAYEGFPLALTEAMSAGLPAIGYKNCPAVNELIKDGENGFLCEEGVDAFAQALEKLMSDEKLRKKMGKAAKEDMKQYAPDRVWDTWEKLMEKILNEKH
;
A
#
# COMPACT_ATOMS: atom_id res chain seq x y z
N MET A 1 -11.07 24.71 6.06
CA MET A 1 -11.73 23.64 5.28
C MET A 1 -11.85 22.41 6.15
N LYS A 2 -13.04 21.81 6.17
CA LYS A 2 -13.35 20.55 6.87
C LYS A 2 -13.18 19.36 5.94
N VAL A 3 -12.28 18.44 6.24
CA VAL A 3 -12.01 17.26 5.43
C VAL A 3 -12.34 15.99 6.21
N LEU A 4 -13.20 15.16 5.64
CA LEU A 4 -13.48 13.84 6.21
C LEU A 4 -12.69 12.78 5.44
N LEU A 5 -11.84 12.04 6.15
CA LEU A 5 -11.14 10.88 5.62
C LEU A 5 -11.90 9.62 6.02
N LEU A 6 -12.20 8.73 5.07
CA LEU A 6 -12.99 7.52 5.33
C LEU A 6 -12.27 6.27 4.86
N ASP A 7 -11.96 5.37 5.79
CA ASP A 7 -11.48 4.02 5.49
C ASP A 7 -12.39 2.97 6.13
N LEU A 8 -12.94 2.06 5.31
CA LEU A 8 -13.81 0.97 5.76
C LEU A 8 -13.04 -0.31 6.11
N TRP A 9 -11.72 -0.28 6.01
CA TRP A 9 -10.89 -1.42 6.32
C TRP A 9 -10.38 -1.37 7.78
N ARG A 10 -9.61 -2.40 8.15
CA ARG A 10 -9.07 -2.53 9.49
C ARG A 10 -8.05 -1.43 9.77
N VAL A 11 -8.36 -0.54 10.71
CA VAL A 11 -7.51 0.59 11.13
C VAL A 11 -7.02 0.47 12.59
N ILE A 12 -7.61 -0.45 13.36
CA ILE A 12 -7.28 -0.67 14.77
C ILE A 12 -6.27 -1.81 14.90
N ASN A 13 -5.20 -1.58 15.65
CA ASN A 13 -4.10 -2.53 15.86
C ASN A 13 -3.46 -3.04 14.54
N SER A 14 -3.67 -2.37 13.41
CA SER A 14 -3.14 -2.71 12.09
C SER A 14 -1.98 -1.79 11.72
N LYS A 15 -0.88 -2.37 11.23
CA LYS A 15 0.33 -1.64 10.80
C LYS A 15 0.60 -1.83 9.30
N GLY A 16 -0.45 -1.87 8.49
CA GLY A 16 -0.34 -1.98 7.03
C GLY A 16 0.03 -0.68 6.32
N GLY A 17 0.27 -0.76 5.02
CA GLY A 17 0.65 0.40 4.21
C GLY A 17 -0.50 1.41 4.04
N THR A 18 -1.72 0.93 3.83
CA THR A 18 -2.90 1.79 3.66
C THR A 18 -3.20 2.57 4.93
N GLU A 19 -3.15 1.91 6.09
CA GLU A 19 -3.35 2.53 7.40
C GLU A 19 -2.26 3.57 7.71
N LYS A 20 -1.02 3.29 7.31
CA LYS A 20 0.07 4.27 7.40
C LYS A 20 -0.24 5.53 6.60
N VAL A 21 -0.72 5.38 5.37
CA VAL A 21 -1.11 6.51 4.51
C VAL A 21 -2.30 7.25 5.10
N PHE A 22 -3.31 6.54 5.61
CA PHE A 22 -4.51 7.12 6.21
C PHE A 22 -4.18 8.07 7.38
N PHE A 23 -3.45 7.57 8.37
CA PHE A 23 -3.09 8.39 9.52
C PHE A 23 -2.03 9.45 9.20
N SER A 24 -1.12 9.18 8.25
CA SER A 24 -0.16 10.19 7.80
C SER A 24 -0.85 11.36 7.11
N MET A 25 -1.88 11.11 6.28
CA MET A 25 -2.66 12.16 5.63
C MET A 25 -3.48 12.94 6.66
N ALA A 26 -4.14 12.25 7.60
CA ALA A 26 -4.90 12.90 8.65
C ALA A 26 -4.05 13.88 9.46
N ASN A 27 -2.89 13.41 9.94
CA ASN A 27 -1.97 14.23 10.71
C ASN A 27 -1.42 15.42 9.89
N ALA A 28 -0.96 15.15 8.66
CA ALA A 28 -0.35 16.17 7.83
C ALA A 28 -1.31 17.29 7.44
N LEU A 29 -2.57 16.96 7.12
CA LEU A 29 -3.58 17.97 6.80
C LEU A 29 -4.00 18.75 8.05
N ALA A 30 -4.12 18.10 9.21
CA ALA A 30 -4.39 18.77 10.46
C ALA A 30 -3.27 19.73 10.86
N ASP A 31 -2.01 19.34 10.70
CA ASP A 31 -0.83 20.21 10.93
C ASP A 31 -0.77 21.40 9.96
N ARG A 32 -1.41 21.29 8.79
CA ARG A 32 -1.57 22.37 7.80
C ARG A 32 -2.82 23.25 8.04
N GLY A 33 -3.53 23.03 9.14
CA GLY A 33 -4.65 23.88 9.60
C GLY A 33 -6.02 23.47 9.07
N TYR A 34 -6.16 22.27 8.49
CA TYR A 34 -7.46 21.72 8.13
C TYR A 34 -8.16 21.12 9.35
N ASP A 35 -9.48 21.22 9.40
CA ASP A 35 -10.29 20.53 10.40
C ASP A 35 -10.55 19.09 9.91
N ILE A 36 -9.96 18.11 10.57
CA ILE A 36 -9.91 16.72 10.11
C ILE A 36 -10.74 15.81 11.01
N THR A 37 -11.69 15.11 10.39
CA THR A 37 -12.31 13.93 10.99
C THR A 37 -11.90 12.69 10.18
N ALA A 38 -11.17 11.79 10.84
CA ALA A 38 -10.76 10.51 10.29
C ALA A 38 -11.70 9.40 10.79
N VAL A 39 -12.39 8.72 9.86
CA VAL A 39 -13.42 7.72 10.19
C VAL A 39 -12.97 6.34 9.76
N GLY A 40 -12.92 5.41 10.73
CA GLY A 40 -12.70 3.98 10.48
C GLY A 40 -13.98 3.17 10.73
N LEU A 41 -14.09 2.02 10.06
CA LEU A 41 -15.15 1.04 10.31
C LEU A 41 -14.51 -0.31 10.69
N ASP A 42 -14.02 -0.42 11.92
CA ASP A 42 -13.30 -1.60 12.41
C ASP A 42 -13.97 -2.13 13.69
N ASN A 43 -14.40 -3.39 13.68
CA ASN A 43 -15.03 -4.02 14.85
C ASN A 43 -14.02 -4.39 15.94
N THR A 44 -12.74 -4.11 15.74
CA THR A 44 -11.68 -4.39 16.72
C THR A 44 -11.65 -3.32 17.79
N VAL A 45 -11.60 -3.74 19.06
CA VAL A 45 -11.37 -2.82 20.20
C VAL A 45 -9.87 -2.61 20.37
N GLY A 46 -9.43 -1.36 20.45
CA GLY A 46 -8.01 -1.03 20.60
C GLY A 46 -7.69 0.40 20.18
N LYS A 47 -6.43 0.61 19.84
CA LYS A 47 -5.92 1.91 19.38
C LYS A 47 -5.65 1.90 17.88
N PRO A 48 -5.64 3.05 17.21
CA PRO A 48 -5.09 3.18 15.86
C PRO A 48 -3.72 2.51 15.74
N GLY A 49 -3.45 1.88 14.60
CA GLY A 49 -2.17 1.19 14.38
C GLY A 49 -0.96 2.13 14.26
N PHE A 50 -1.23 3.40 13.98
CA PHE A 50 -0.25 4.49 13.88
C PHE A 50 -0.64 5.66 14.77
N ASN A 51 0.30 6.57 15.03
CA ASN A 51 0.05 7.76 15.81
C ASN A 51 -1.00 8.65 15.15
N VAL A 52 -1.90 9.18 15.97
CA VAL A 52 -2.91 10.17 15.58
C VAL A 52 -2.65 11.41 16.41
N ASN A 53 -2.47 12.56 15.76
CA ASN A 53 -2.22 13.83 16.41
C ASN A 53 -3.48 14.30 17.19
N ASP A 54 -3.29 15.05 18.26
CA ASP A 54 -4.39 15.52 19.12
C ASP A 54 -5.38 16.45 18.41
N ASN A 55 -4.95 17.07 17.32
CA ASN A 55 -5.77 17.93 16.45
C ASN A 55 -6.56 17.17 15.37
N VAL A 56 -6.49 15.83 15.35
CA VAL A 56 -7.29 14.96 14.48
C VAL A 56 -8.41 14.32 15.27
N ASN A 57 -9.65 14.51 14.84
CA ASN A 57 -10.78 13.80 15.41
C ASN A 57 -10.89 12.41 14.78
N PHE A 58 -10.46 11.36 15.50
CA PHE A 58 -10.59 9.98 15.02
C PHE A 58 -11.84 9.32 15.59
N VAL A 59 -12.69 8.79 14.70
CA VAL A 59 -13.95 8.12 15.03
C VAL A 59 -13.98 6.71 14.44
N ASN A 60 -14.10 5.68 15.27
CA ASN A 60 -14.35 4.32 14.83
C ASN A 60 -15.83 3.96 14.95
N VAL A 61 -16.55 3.89 13.83
CA VAL A 61 -17.97 3.54 13.79
C VAL A 61 -18.21 2.03 13.66
N GLY A 62 -17.16 1.22 13.63
CA GLY A 62 -17.23 -0.23 13.41
C GLY A 62 -17.51 -1.06 14.68
N ILE A 63 -17.38 -0.50 15.88
CA ILE A 63 -17.56 -1.24 17.13
C ILE A 63 -18.96 -1.88 17.18
N GLY A 64 -19.00 -3.21 17.39
CA GLY A 64 -20.22 -4.00 17.37
C GLY A 64 -20.85 -4.20 15.99
N TYR A 65 -20.11 -3.88 14.90
CA TYR A 65 -20.52 -4.19 13.54
C TYR A 65 -20.01 -5.58 13.13
N GLU A 66 -20.93 -6.42 12.69
CA GLU A 66 -20.61 -7.73 12.11
C GLU A 66 -21.43 -7.96 10.86
N GLU A 67 -20.80 -8.45 9.80
CA GLU A 67 -21.50 -8.94 8.61
C GLU A 67 -22.13 -10.29 8.89
N LYS A 68 -23.37 -10.29 9.37
CA LYS A 68 -24.08 -11.53 9.71
C LYS A 68 -24.53 -12.29 8.46
N ARG A 69 -23.72 -13.25 8.05
CA ARG A 69 -23.99 -14.16 6.94
C ARG A 69 -24.73 -15.41 7.45
N ASN A 70 -25.94 -15.23 7.99
CA ASN A 70 -26.76 -16.32 8.49
C ASN A 70 -27.21 -17.27 7.35
N LEU A 71 -27.87 -18.41 7.71
CA LEU A 71 -28.28 -19.41 6.74
C LEU A 71 -29.21 -18.83 5.65
N ALA A 72 -30.16 -17.98 6.03
CA ALA A 72 -31.10 -17.35 5.09
C ALA A 72 -30.35 -16.44 4.09
N PHE A 73 -29.36 -15.67 4.56
CA PHE A 73 -28.49 -14.87 3.70
C PHE A 73 -27.71 -15.74 2.71
N ARG A 74 -27.10 -16.83 3.21
CA ARG A 74 -26.32 -17.78 2.36
C ARG A 74 -27.19 -18.43 1.29
N ILE A 75 -28.41 -18.83 1.63
CA ILE A 75 -29.38 -19.41 0.66
C ILE A 75 -29.75 -18.37 -0.39
N ARG A 76 -30.14 -17.14 0.02
CA ARG A 76 -30.53 -16.07 -0.91
C ARG A 76 -29.39 -15.71 -1.85
N ARG A 77 -28.16 -15.58 -1.30
CA ARG A 77 -26.95 -15.35 -2.09
C ARG A 77 -26.70 -16.45 -3.12
N ALA A 78 -26.89 -17.72 -2.74
CA ALA A 78 -26.69 -18.87 -3.63
C ALA A 78 -27.67 -18.86 -4.81
N ILE A 79 -28.93 -18.43 -4.59
CA ILE A 79 -29.97 -18.33 -5.60
C ILE A 79 -29.73 -17.22 -6.62
N CYS A 80 -28.89 -16.20 -6.30
CA CYS A 80 -28.60 -15.07 -7.20
C CYS A 80 -27.92 -15.48 -8.52
N GLY A 81 -27.45 -16.74 -8.67
CA GLY A 81 -26.88 -17.26 -9.90
C GLY A 81 -25.47 -16.78 -10.20
N SER A 82 -25.30 -15.70 -10.99
CA SER A 82 -23.99 -15.23 -11.40
C SER A 82 -23.16 -14.63 -10.25
N TRP A 83 -21.83 -14.61 -10.43
CA TRP A 83 -20.90 -13.98 -9.50
C TRP A 83 -21.27 -12.52 -9.21
N GLU A 84 -21.56 -11.75 -10.25
CA GLU A 84 -21.92 -10.33 -10.17
C GLU A 84 -23.18 -10.11 -9.32
N LYS A 85 -24.27 -10.85 -9.58
CA LYS A 85 -25.51 -10.76 -8.80
C LYS A 85 -25.33 -11.13 -7.33
N ARG A 86 -24.43 -12.08 -7.03
CA ARG A 86 -24.10 -12.45 -5.66
C ARG A 86 -23.39 -11.32 -4.91
N HIS A 87 -22.46 -10.62 -5.59
CA HIS A 87 -21.76 -9.48 -5.01
C HIS A 87 -22.69 -8.28 -4.85
N GLU A 88 -23.52 -7.96 -5.84
CA GLU A 88 -24.54 -6.93 -5.70
C GLU A 88 -25.52 -7.19 -4.55
N TYR A 89 -25.88 -8.45 -4.33
CA TYR A 89 -26.71 -8.82 -3.18
C TYR A 89 -26.00 -8.59 -1.84
N GLU A 90 -24.72 -8.94 -1.74
CA GLU A 90 -23.90 -8.67 -0.56
C GLU A 90 -23.75 -7.16 -0.31
N GLU A 91 -23.42 -6.39 -1.35
CA GLU A 91 -23.32 -4.94 -1.29
C GLU A 91 -24.63 -4.31 -0.77
N LYS A 92 -25.77 -4.63 -1.35
CA LYS A 92 -27.07 -4.12 -0.89
C LYS A 92 -27.37 -4.46 0.56
N ALA A 93 -27.00 -5.67 1.00
CA ALA A 93 -27.27 -6.11 2.37
C ALA A 93 -26.43 -5.41 3.42
N PHE A 94 -25.15 -5.10 3.12
CA PHE A 94 -24.20 -4.56 4.10
C PHE A 94 -24.02 -3.05 3.98
N ASP A 95 -24.10 -2.49 2.79
CA ASP A 95 -23.92 -1.04 2.56
C ASP A 95 -24.93 -0.20 3.36
N TYR A 96 -26.18 -0.65 3.43
CA TYR A 96 -27.21 0.05 4.20
C TYR A 96 -26.85 0.15 5.69
N VAL A 97 -26.32 -0.92 6.27
CA VAL A 97 -25.91 -0.91 7.69
C VAL A 97 -24.71 -0.01 7.90
N LYS A 98 -23.73 -0.07 7.00
CA LYS A 98 -22.53 0.79 7.02
C LYS A 98 -22.93 2.26 6.86
N ALA A 99 -23.82 2.56 5.91
CA ALA A 99 -24.34 3.90 5.68
C ALA A 99 -25.00 4.51 6.94
N ASN A 100 -25.85 3.72 7.63
CA ASN A 100 -26.51 4.18 8.86
C ASN A 100 -25.53 4.48 10.01
N ARG A 101 -24.36 3.84 10.03
CA ARG A 101 -23.31 4.13 11.01
C ARG A 101 -22.48 5.36 10.65
N LEU A 102 -22.28 5.62 9.36
CA LEU A 102 -21.53 6.76 8.85
C LEU A 102 -22.33 8.06 8.90
N LYS A 103 -23.63 7.97 8.61
CA LYS A 103 -24.49 9.14 8.47
C LYS A 103 -24.43 10.10 9.66
N PRO A 104 -24.53 9.69 10.94
CA PRO A 104 -24.47 10.61 12.08
C PRO A 104 -23.15 11.39 12.16
N VAL A 105 -22.02 10.77 11.80
CA VAL A 105 -20.71 11.43 11.81
C VAL A 105 -20.64 12.48 10.71
N ILE A 106 -21.08 12.14 9.49
CA ILE A 106 -21.12 13.08 8.34
C ILE A 106 -22.05 14.26 8.66
N ASP A 107 -23.25 13.99 9.15
CA ASP A 107 -24.24 15.02 9.48
C ASP A 107 -23.77 15.97 10.60
N SER A 108 -23.05 15.45 11.60
CA SER A 108 -22.51 16.24 12.70
C SER A 108 -21.28 17.06 12.29
N PHE A 109 -20.38 16.47 11.52
CA PHE A 109 -19.13 17.14 11.12
C PHE A 109 -19.33 18.14 9.98
N GLN A 110 -20.29 17.89 9.07
CA GLN A 110 -20.55 18.72 7.89
C GLN A 110 -19.28 19.02 7.09
N PRO A 111 -18.63 17.99 6.51
CA PRO A 111 -17.39 18.18 5.75
C PRO A 111 -17.61 18.98 4.47
N ASP A 112 -16.62 19.80 4.10
CA ASP A 112 -16.58 20.46 2.79
C ASP A 112 -16.25 19.47 1.67
N ILE A 113 -15.43 18.46 1.99
CA ILE A 113 -14.96 17.42 1.06
C ILE A 113 -14.72 16.11 1.80
N ILE A 114 -14.95 14.98 1.11
CA ILE A 114 -14.68 13.64 1.63
C ILE A 114 -13.59 12.96 0.79
N VAL A 115 -12.57 12.41 1.44
CA VAL A 115 -11.56 11.55 0.83
C VAL A 115 -11.83 10.11 1.23
N SER A 116 -12.22 9.28 0.28
CA SER A 116 -12.56 7.87 0.45
C SER A 116 -11.38 6.99 0.09
N TYR A 117 -10.97 6.09 0.98
CA TYR A 117 -9.80 5.23 0.84
C TYR A 117 -10.06 3.92 0.09
N ASN A 118 -11.30 3.69 -0.35
CA ASN A 118 -11.65 2.51 -1.15
C ASN A 118 -12.94 2.72 -1.95
N ALA A 119 -13.12 1.93 -3.00
CA ALA A 119 -14.28 1.99 -3.89
C ALA A 119 -15.60 1.68 -3.19
N GLU A 120 -15.59 0.81 -2.16
CA GLU A 120 -16.77 0.48 -1.35
C GLU A 120 -17.27 1.71 -0.59
N ALA A 121 -16.38 2.43 0.08
CA ALA A 121 -16.73 3.67 0.78
C ALA A 121 -17.35 4.70 -0.17
N THR A 122 -16.77 4.88 -1.36
CA THR A 122 -17.34 5.74 -2.40
C THR A 122 -18.73 5.30 -2.82
N ARG A 123 -18.96 3.99 -3.02
CA ARG A 123 -20.29 3.47 -3.35
C ARG A 123 -21.31 3.80 -2.26
N ILE A 124 -20.97 3.61 -1.01
CA ILE A 124 -21.84 3.92 0.13
C ILE A 124 -22.14 5.43 0.19
N LEU A 125 -21.15 6.28 0.06
CA LEU A 125 -21.32 7.74 0.09
C LEU A 125 -22.21 8.22 -1.06
N VAL A 126 -21.95 7.77 -2.28
CA VAL A 126 -22.62 8.27 -3.49
C VAL A 126 -24.00 7.64 -3.69
N LYS A 127 -24.16 6.33 -3.45
CA LYS A 127 -25.42 5.63 -3.76
C LYS A 127 -26.35 5.48 -2.57
N ASN A 128 -25.83 5.19 -1.38
CA ASN A 128 -26.68 4.97 -0.20
C ASN A 128 -26.95 6.26 0.56
N LEU A 129 -25.93 7.06 0.82
CA LEU A 129 -26.05 8.32 1.55
C LEU A 129 -26.38 9.51 0.67
N GLN A 130 -26.07 9.42 -0.64
CA GLN A 130 -26.31 10.49 -1.63
C GLN A 130 -25.77 11.85 -1.13
N VAL A 131 -24.52 11.82 -0.67
CA VAL A 131 -23.87 13.02 -0.10
C VAL A 131 -23.76 14.13 -1.14
N ASN A 132 -23.96 15.38 -0.69
CA ASN A 132 -23.91 16.56 -1.59
C ASN A 132 -22.49 17.15 -1.74
N MET A 133 -21.58 16.85 -0.79
CA MET A 133 -20.20 17.29 -0.86
C MET A 133 -19.39 16.43 -1.85
N PRO A 134 -18.35 17.00 -2.47
CA PRO A 134 -17.48 16.24 -3.37
C PRO A 134 -16.77 15.09 -2.66
N VAL A 135 -16.66 13.96 -3.37
CA VAL A 135 -15.96 12.77 -2.90
C VAL A 135 -14.75 12.54 -3.80
N ILE A 136 -13.55 12.48 -3.22
CA ILE A 136 -12.33 12.00 -3.88
C ILE A 136 -12.14 10.53 -3.50
N THR A 137 -11.99 9.66 -4.48
CA THR A 137 -11.70 8.24 -4.25
C THR A 137 -10.22 7.96 -4.44
N MET A 138 -9.57 7.35 -3.45
CA MET A 138 -8.18 6.89 -3.56
C MET A 138 -8.12 5.42 -3.94
N PHE A 139 -7.23 5.09 -4.88
CA PHE A 139 -6.87 3.71 -5.21
C PHE A 139 -5.50 3.37 -4.65
N HIS A 140 -5.46 2.51 -3.63
CA HIS A 140 -4.23 2.05 -2.96
C HIS A 140 -3.61 0.81 -3.59
N TYR A 141 -4.29 0.19 -4.55
CA TYR A 141 -3.85 -0.98 -5.29
C TYR A 141 -3.87 -0.70 -6.79
N ASP A 142 -3.32 -1.62 -7.57
CA ASP A 142 -3.45 -1.60 -9.02
C ASP A 142 -4.92 -1.50 -9.44
N PRO A 143 -5.30 -0.48 -10.25
CA PRO A 143 -6.68 -0.30 -10.70
C PRO A 143 -7.26 -1.47 -11.47
N ASP A 144 -6.45 -2.25 -12.18
CA ASP A 144 -6.91 -3.46 -12.88
C ASP A 144 -7.46 -4.48 -11.88
N THR A 145 -6.75 -4.69 -10.77
CA THR A 145 -7.19 -5.57 -9.69
C THR A 145 -8.51 -5.10 -9.07
N ILE A 146 -8.67 -3.79 -8.84
CA ILE A 146 -9.87 -3.20 -8.23
C ILE A 146 -11.07 -3.28 -9.18
N LEU A 147 -10.87 -2.85 -10.43
CA LEU A 147 -11.95 -2.58 -11.37
C LEU A 147 -12.40 -3.78 -12.19
N SER A 148 -11.52 -4.78 -12.39
CA SER A 148 -11.89 -6.05 -13.04
C SER A 148 -12.94 -6.84 -12.25
N SER A 149 -12.91 -6.71 -10.92
CA SER A 149 -13.84 -7.38 -10.00
C SER A 149 -14.93 -6.45 -9.43
N ALA A 150 -14.98 -5.19 -9.83
CA ALA A 150 -15.99 -4.24 -9.34
C ALA A 150 -17.35 -4.48 -9.99
N THR A 151 -18.42 -4.43 -9.18
CA THR A 151 -19.80 -4.48 -9.65
C THR A 151 -20.17 -3.23 -10.47
N ASN A 152 -21.24 -3.31 -11.27
CA ASN A 152 -21.75 -2.14 -11.98
C ASN A 152 -22.13 -1.02 -11.01
N ALA A 153 -22.71 -1.35 -9.86
CA ALA A 153 -23.06 -0.37 -8.83
C ALA A 153 -21.84 0.39 -8.31
N THR A 154 -20.71 -0.31 -8.12
CA THR A 154 -19.44 0.30 -7.72
C THR A 154 -18.86 1.19 -8.83
N LYS A 155 -18.85 0.71 -10.08
CA LYS A 155 -18.37 1.49 -11.24
C LYS A 155 -19.17 2.78 -11.44
N GLU A 156 -20.49 2.71 -11.39
CA GLU A 156 -21.37 3.88 -11.49
C GLU A 156 -21.15 4.89 -10.33
N ALA A 157 -20.85 4.42 -9.12
CA ALA A 157 -20.53 5.31 -8.01
C ALA A 157 -19.18 6.01 -8.21
N LEU A 158 -18.18 5.27 -8.71
CA LEU A 158 -16.88 5.81 -9.06
C LEU A 158 -16.97 6.83 -10.21
N GLU A 159 -17.81 6.61 -11.21
CA GLU A 159 -18.04 7.56 -12.31
C GLU A 159 -18.71 8.86 -11.85
N LYS A 160 -19.38 8.87 -10.70
CA LYS A 160 -20.06 10.03 -10.11
C LYS A 160 -19.27 10.76 -9.02
N CYS A 161 -18.15 10.20 -8.56
CA CYS A 161 -17.31 10.92 -7.59
C CYS A 161 -16.63 12.13 -8.26
N ALA A 162 -16.18 13.08 -7.47
CA ALA A 162 -15.57 14.30 -7.99
C ALA A 162 -14.21 14.05 -8.64
N CYS A 163 -13.46 13.07 -8.12
CA CYS A 163 -12.13 12.74 -8.61
C CYS A 163 -11.74 11.32 -8.20
N ILE A 164 -10.97 10.65 -9.06
CA ILE A 164 -10.29 9.38 -8.72
C ILE A 164 -8.79 9.67 -8.66
N GLN A 165 -8.20 9.46 -7.49
CA GLN A 165 -6.75 9.54 -7.33
C GLN A 165 -6.13 8.15 -7.50
N VAL A 166 -5.05 8.09 -8.27
CA VAL A 166 -4.23 6.90 -8.47
C VAL A 166 -2.77 7.19 -8.09
N LEU A 167 -2.01 6.14 -7.79
CA LEU A 167 -0.66 6.27 -7.21
C LEU A 167 0.45 6.44 -8.24
N LEU A 168 0.22 6.04 -9.49
CA LEU A 168 1.23 6.05 -10.57
C LEU A 168 0.63 6.55 -11.87
N PRO A 169 1.45 7.17 -12.75
CA PRO A 169 0.99 7.68 -14.05
C PRO A 169 0.35 6.61 -14.94
N SER A 170 0.89 5.39 -14.99
CA SER A 170 0.32 4.27 -15.77
C SER A 170 -1.10 3.90 -15.33
N PHE A 171 -1.42 4.08 -14.04
CA PHE A 171 -2.71 3.75 -13.46
C PHE A 171 -3.85 4.65 -13.98
N ILE A 172 -3.55 5.86 -14.47
CA ILE A 172 -4.55 6.73 -15.11
C ILE A 172 -5.18 6.01 -16.31
N ASN A 173 -4.34 5.49 -17.22
CA ASN A 173 -4.81 4.83 -18.43
C ASN A 173 -5.53 3.52 -18.10
N ILE A 174 -5.08 2.78 -17.10
CA ILE A 174 -5.74 1.56 -16.64
C ILE A 174 -7.13 1.89 -16.09
N THR A 175 -7.25 2.91 -15.23
CA THR A 175 -8.55 3.35 -14.70
C THR A 175 -9.53 3.75 -15.81
N LYS A 176 -9.07 4.50 -16.80
CA LYS A 176 -9.88 4.96 -17.94
C LYS A 176 -10.34 3.86 -18.91
N LYS A 177 -9.74 2.66 -18.86
CA LYS A 177 -10.26 1.49 -19.59
C LYS A 177 -11.58 0.97 -19.00
N TYR A 178 -11.77 1.10 -17.69
CA TYR A 178 -12.91 0.57 -16.96
C TYR A 178 -14.00 1.59 -16.67
N LEU A 179 -13.64 2.85 -16.55
CA LEU A 179 -14.51 3.95 -16.09
C LEU A 179 -14.49 5.12 -17.08
N LYS A 180 -15.67 5.66 -17.34
CA LYS A 180 -15.84 6.91 -18.07
C LYS A 180 -15.71 8.10 -17.11
N HIS A 181 -14.51 8.33 -16.59
CA HIS A 181 -14.24 9.38 -15.61
C HIS A 181 -13.16 10.33 -16.13
N GLU A 182 -13.50 11.61 -16.30
CA GLU A 182 -12.56 12.61 -16.84
C GLU A 182 -11.49 13.00 -15.81
N ASN A 183 -11.87 13.14 -14.55
CA ASN A 183 -11.00 13.65 -13.50
C ASN A 183 -10.28 12.49 -12.77
N VAL A 184 -9.33 11.85 -13.46
CA VAL A 184 -8.43 10.84 -12.87
C VAL A 184 -7.05 11.48 -12.74
N VAL A 185 -6.54 11.58 -11.50
CA VAL A 185 -5.27 12.28 -11.20
C VAL A 185 -4.27 11.34 -10.54
N CYS A 186 -2.99 11.55 -10.84
CA CYS A 186 -1.90 10.82 -10.18
C CYS A 186 -1.35 11.66 -9.04
N ILE A 187 -1.51 11.18 -7.81
CA ILE A 187 -0.83 11.70 -6.62
C ILE A 187 -0.25 10.49 -5.88
N PRO A 188 1.08 10.34 -5.83
CA PRO A 188 1.72 9.22 -5.16
C PRO A 188 1.59 9.29 -3.64
N ASN A 189 1.91 8.21 -2.96
CA ASN A 189 2.12 8.25 -1.52
C ASN A 189 3.40 9.02 -1.19
N ILE A 190 3.45 9.59 0.01
CA ILE A 190 4.66 10.23 0.53
C ILE A 190 5.78 9.20 0.76
N VAL A 191 7.00 9.65 0.55
CA VAL A 191 8.21 8.90 0.91
C VAL A 191 9.02 9.74 1.90
N PRO A 192 9.23 9.25 3.13
CA PRO A 192 10.07 9.93 4.10
C PRO A 192 11.46 10.21 3.51
N GLN A 193 12.00 11.39 3.76
CA GLN A 193 13.32 11.79 3.27
C GLN A 193 14.38 11.53 4.35
N TYR A 194 15.14 10.46 4.18
CA TYR A 194 16.14 10.06 5.15
C TYR A 194 17.51 10.70 4.87
N GLN A 195 18.29 10.95 5.91
CA GLN A 195 19.69 11.31 5.72
C GLN A 195 20.49 10.05 5.36
N LEU A 196 21.54 10.20 4.52
CA LEU A 196 22.43 9.07 4.23
C LEU A 196 23.22 8.72 5.49
N CYS A 197 23.17 7.45 5.86
CA CYS A 197 24.09 6.92 6.85
C CYS A 197 25.53 7.00 6.35
N LYS A 198 26.48 7.18 7.28
CA LYS A 198 27.90 7.06 6.95
C LYS A 198 28.13 5.65 6.39
N ASP A 199 28.74 5.58 5.23
CA ASP A 199 28.90 4.36 4.43
C ASP A 199 29.58 3.19 5.18
N ASN A 200 30.42 3.51 6.18
CA ASN A 200 31.15 2.53 6.97
C ASN A 200 30.30 1.80 8.04
N SER A 201 29.02 2.15 8.19
CA SER A 201 28.11 1.50 9.14
C SER A 201 27.26 0.39 8.52
N ARG A 202 27.28 0.23 7.18
CA ARG A 202 26.46 -0.77 6.49
C ARG A 202 27.15 -2.14 6.47
N GLU A 203 26.38 -3.14 6.81
CA GLU A 203 26.81 -4.55 6.81
C GLU A 203 26.47 -5.24 5.49
N ASN A 204 27.10 -6.38 5.22
CA ASN A 204 26.79 -7.19 4.03
C ASN A 204 25.40 -7.86 4.16
N VAL A 205 24.36 -7.02 4.19
CA VAL A 205 22.97 -7.41 4.35
C VAL A 205 22.17 -7.10 3.10
N ILE A 206 21.49 -8.13 2.62
CA ILE A 206 20.37 -8.00 1.68
C ILE A 206 19.11 -7.98 2.54
N ILE A 207 18.32 -6.92 2.45
CA ILE A 207 17.08 -6.78 3.25
C ILE A 207 15.84 -6.90 2.36
N ASN A 208 14.84 -7.62 2.87
CA ASN A 208 13.47 -7.63 2.37
C ASN A 208 12.53 -7.19 3.49
N VAL A 209 11.63 -6.27 3.21
CA VAL A 209 10.63 -5.79 4.18
C VAL A 209 9.26 -5.94 3.56
N ALA A 210 8.51 -6.94 4.00
CA ALA A 210 7.15 -7.22 3.56
C ALA A 210 6.50 -8.27 4.47
N ARG A 211 5.16 -8.28 4.62
CA ARG A 211 4.48 -9.44 5.20
C ARG A 211 4.87 -10.72 4.47
N ILE A 212 4.87 -11.84 5.17
CA ILE A 212 5.23 -13.12 4.57
C ILE A 212 4.03 -13.69 3.82
N ASP A 213 4.12 -13.67 2.48
CA ASP A 213 3.00 -13.91 1.58
C ASP A 213 3.49 -14.57 0.28
N GLY A 214 2.96 -15.76 -0.02
CA GLY A 214 3.39 -16.56 -1.17
C GLY A 214 2.85 -16.10 -2.52
N VAL A 215 1.76 -15.36 -2.54
CA VAL A 215 1.10 -14.91 -3.77
C VAL A 215 1.68 -13.58 -4.25
N GLN A 216 1.73 -12.61 -3.36
CA GLN A 216 2.16 -11.25 -3.70
C GLN A 216 3.65 -11.04 -3.45
N LYS A 217 4.17 -11.36 -2.24
CA LYS A 217 5.53 -10.98 -1.82
C LYS A 217 6.63 -11.99 -2.16
N ARG A 218 6.29 -13.25 -2.32
CA ARG A 218 7.09 -14.33 -2.91
C ARG A 218 8.53 -14.47 -2.39
N GLN A 219 8.73 -14.37 -1.08
CA GLN A 219 10.06 -14.45 -0.45
C GLN A 219 10.83 -15.73 -0.81
N HIS A 220 10.15 -16.82 -1.19
CA HIS A 220 10.80 -18.05 -1.66
C HIS A 220 11.73 -17.80 -2.85
N LEU A 221 11.38 -16.88 -3.77
CA LEU A 221 12.24 -16.57 -4.92
C LEU A 221 13.57 -15.90 -4.50
N LEU A 222 13.54 -15.05 -3.45
CA LEU A 222 14.75 -14.47 -2.88
C LEU A 222 15.61 -15.55 -2.21
N ILE A 223 14.98 -16.48 -1.47
CA ILE A 223 15.68 -17.58 -0.82
C ILE A 223 16.38 -18.46 -1.86
N GLU A 224 15.67 -18.87 -2.92
CA GLU A 224 16.20 -19.69 -4.00
C GLU A 224 17.29 -18.97 -4.78
N ALA A 225 17.14 -17.68 -5.05
CA ALA A 225 18.13 -16.87 -5.76
C ALA A 225 19.43 -16.75 -4.95
N PHE A 226 19.33 -16.42 -3.67
CA PHE A 226 20.50 -16.34 -2.80
C PHE A 226 21.18 -17.70 -2.62
N ALA A 227 20.42 -18.79 -2.53
CA ALA A 227 20.96 -20.15 -2.42
C ALA A 227 21.89 -20.52 -3.55
N LYS A 228 21.68 -19.99 -4.77
CA LYS A 228 22.56 -20.26 -5.95
C LYS A 228 23.95 -19.61 -5.84
N ILE A 229 24.09 -18.58 -5.05
CA ILE A 229 25.31 -17.76 -4.99
C ILE A 229 25.95 -17.72 -3.59
N LYS A 230 25.29 -18.24 -2.56
CA LYS A 230 25.69 -18.13 -1.15
C LYS A 230 27.14 -18.57 -0.85
N ASP A 231 27.61 -19.60 -1.54
CA ASP A 231 28.94 -20.17 -1.27
C ASP A 231 30.09 -19.26 -1.80
N LYS A 232 29.79 -18.39 -2.75
CA LYS A 232 30.71 -17.35 -3.22
C LYS A 232 30.76 -16.13 -2.26
N TYR A 233 29.74 -15.96 -1.40
CA TYR A 233 29.55 -14.79 -0.56
C TYR A 233 29.24 -15.21 0.89
N PRO A 234 30.16 -15.89 1.59
CA PRO A 234 29.91 -16.43 2.93
C PRO A 234 29.71 -15.36 4.00
N ASP A 235 30.17 -14.15 3.77
CA ASP A 235 30.04 -12.97 4.64
C ASP A 235 28.76 -12.16 4.42
N TRP A 236 27.93 -12.56 3.44
CA TRP A 236 26.62 -11.93 3.20
C TRP A 236 25.50 -12.70 3.88
N ARG A 237 24.48 -11.94 4.33
CA ARG A 237 23.25 -12.52 4.85
C ARG A 237 22.01 -11.83 4.28
N VAL A 238 20.88 -12.52 4.36
CA VAL A 238 19.56 -12.00 3.97
C VAL A 238 18.73 -11.85 5.24
N GLU A 239 18.15 -10.67 5.44
CA GLU A 239 17.20 -10.41 6.51
C GLU A 239 15.81 -10.17 5.91
N ILE A 240 14.84 -11.00 6.32
CA ILE A 240 13.44 -10.90 5.89
C ILE A 240 12.61 -10.40 7.08
N TRP A 241 12.19 -9.15 7.00
CA TRP A 241 11.40 -8.47 8.02
C TRP A 241 9.93 -8.41 7.61
N GLY A 242 9.04 -8.83 8.49
CA GLY A 242 7.60 -8.79 8.31
C GLY A 242 6.85 -9.76 9.19
N GLU A 243 5.54 -9.62 9.21
CA GLU A 243 4.64 -10.48 9.97
C GLU A 243 4.68 -11.91 9.40
N THR A 244 4.93 -12.88 10.25
CA THR A 244 5.04 -14.31 9.88
C THR A 244 3.71 -15.07 10.01
N GLY A 245 2.75 -14.58 10.80
CA GLY A 245 1.44 -15.20 11.03
C GLY A 245 0.38 -14.86 9.98
N TYR A 246 0.72 -14.16 8.90
CA TYR A 246 -0.22 -13.81 7.84
C TYR A 246 -0.57 -15.03 6.96
N ASP A 247 0.43 -15.85 6.62
CA ASP A 247 0.29 -17.10 5.87
C ASP A 247 1.22 -18.18 6.46
N ASP A 248 0.74 -18.87 7.47
CA ASP A 248 1.52 -19.89 8.20
C ASP A 248 1.98 -21.04 7.29
N LYS A 249 1.17 -21.44 6.31
CA LYS A 249 1.53 -22.52 5.38
C LYS A 249 2.72 -22.10 4.51
N TYR A 250 2.67 -20.89 3.99
CA TYR A 250 3.74 -20.36 3.18
C TYR A 250 5.00 -20.09 4.01
N TYR A 251 4.87 -19.53 5.20
CA TYR A 251 6.00 -19.36 6.12
C TYR A 251 6.71 -20.68 6.42
N ASN A 252 5.95 -21.72 6.73
CA ASN A 252 6.52 -23.08 6.98
C ASN A 252 7.17 -23.66 5.72
N LYS A 253 6.61 -23.41 4.52
CA LYS A 253 7.25 -23.76 3.24
C LYS A 253 8.61 -23.06 3.09
N CYS A 254 8.68 -21.77 3.37
CA CYS A 254 9.94 -21.02 3.34
C CYS A 254 10.96 -21.56 4.34
N ARG A 255 10.55 -21.86 5.57
CA ARG A 255 11.45 -22.45 6.58
C ARG A 255 12.03 -23.80 6.14
N LYS A 256 11.21 -24.64 5.52
CA LYS A 256 11.68 -25.90 4.93
C LYS A 256 12.69 -25.63 3.81
N LEU A 257 12.41 -24.67 2.94
CA LEU A 257 13.29 -24.28 1.85
C LEU A 257 14.67 -23.83 2.34
N LEU A 258 14.76 -23.11 3.47
CA LEU A 258 16.05 -22.74 4.09
C LEU A 258 16.88 -23.97 4.46
N ILE A 259 16.26 -25.04 4.94
CA ILE A 259 16.93 -26.29 5.31
C ILE A 259 17.39 -27.02 4.05
N ASP A 260 16.48 -27.19 3.09
CA ASP A 260 16.72 -27.91 1.84
C ASP A 260 17.86 -27.26 1.02
N THR A 261 17.95 -25.93 1.04
CA THR A 261 18.99 -25.14 0.35
C THR A 261 20.24 -24.88 1.22
N LYS A 262 20.25 -25.31 2.47
CA LYS A 262 21.34 -25.06 3.44
C LYS A 262 21.66 -23.57 3.60
N THR A 263 20.63 -22.70 3.57
CA THR A 263 20.76 -21.25 3.74
C THR A 263 20.37 -20.75 5.14
N ASN A 264 19.94 -21.64 6.03
CA ASN A 264 19.42 -21.32 7.36
C ASN A 264 20.41 -20.61 8.30
N LYS A 265 21.70 -20.55 7.95
CA LYS A 265 22.71 -19.77 8.69
C LYS A 265 22.89 -18.34 8.15
N GLN A 266 22.49 -18.09 6.89
CA GLN A 266 22.67 -16.82 6.21
C GLN A 266 21.34 -16.09 5.92
N ILE A 267 20.19 -16.77 5.96
CA ILE A 267 18.87 -16.15 5.76
C ILE A 267 18.09 -16.23 7.07
N LEU A 268 17.63 -15.07 7.52
CA LEU A 268 16.93 -14.91 8.80
C LEU A 268 15.53 -14.32 8.57
N PHE A 269 14.50 -14.96 9.11
CA PHE A 269 13.19 -14.35 9.31
C PHE A 269 13.20 -13.60 10.63
N CYS A 270 13.13 -12.27 10.57
CA CYS A 270 13.37 -11.39 11.71
C CYS A 270 12.07 -10.92 12.41
N GLY A 271 10.89 -11.31 11.89
CA GLY A 271 9.62 -10.85 12.43
C GLY A 271 9.32 -9.37 12.11
N THR A 272 8.49 -8.75 12.92
CA THR A 272 8.15 -7.33 12.77
C THR A 272 9.13 -6.43 13.50
N CYS A 273 9.29 -5.18 13.06
CA CYS A 273 10.06 -4.18 13.79
C CYS A 273 9.30 -2.85 13.84
N ASP A 274 9.51 -2.09 14.92
CA ASP A 274 8.87 -0.78 15.10
C ASP A 274 9.60 0.34 14.33
N ASN A 275 10.86 0.14 13.98
CA ASN A 275 11.68 1.11 13.27
C ASN A 275 12.38 0.46 12.07
N VAL A 276 11.66 0.41 10.95
CA VAL A 276 12.17 -0.13 9.68
C VAL A 276 13.39 0.65 9.19
N LEU A 277 13.43 1.98 9.40
CA LEU A 277 14.54 2.82 8.96
C LEU A 277 15.88 2.32 9.53
N LYS A 278 15.94 2.03 10.83
CA LYS A 278 17.18 1.51 11.45
C LYS A 278 17.69 0.23 10.78
N LYS A 279 16.77 -0.60 10.24
CA LYS A 279 17.13 -1.82 9.52
C LYS A 279 17.60 -1.53 8.10
N LEU A 280 16.95 -0.59 7.43
CA LEU A 280 17.39 -0.12 6.11
C LEU A 280 18.77 0.55 6.17
N GLU A 281 19.08 1.27 7.24
CA GLU A 281 20.37 1.93 7.45
C GLU A 281 21.54 0.94 7.56
N THR A 282 21.30 -0.25 8.06
CA THR A 282 22.36 -1.28 8.21
C THR A 282 22.53 -2.13 6.95
N ALA A 283 21.59 -2.16 6.03
CA ALA A 283 21.63 -2.99 4.83
C ALA A 283 22.37 -2.31 3.68
N LYS A 284 22.79 -3.11 2.70
CA LYS A 284 23.46 -2.67 1.46
C LYS A 284 22.61 -2.83 0.22
N ILE A 285 21.64 -3.74 0.21
CA ILE A 285 20.81 -4.07 -0.95
C ILE A 285 19.37 -4.29 -0.48
N PHE A 286 18.40 -3.74 -1.18
CA PHE A 286 16.98 -4.04 -0.98
C PHE A 286 16.49 -5.03 -2.05
N ALA A 287 15.98 -6.19 -1.64
CA ALA A 287 15.49 -7.22 -2.54
C ALA A 287 13.96 -7.36 -2.45
N PHE A 288 13.27 -7.18 -3.58
CA PHE A 288 11.82 -7.09 -3.61
C PHE A 288 11.18 -7.97 -4.69
N PRO A 289 11.03 -9.29 -4.44
CA PRO A 289 10.54 -10.25 -5.44
C PRO A 289 9.02 -10.26 -5.62
N SER A 290 8.34 -9.14 -5.34
CA SER A 290 6.89 -9.02 -5.42
C SER A 290 6.37 -9.26 -6.82
N ALA A 291 5.12 -9.79 -6.92
CA ALA A 291 4.42 -10.04 -8.18
C ALA A 291 3.67 -8.80 -8.67
N TYR A 292 3.08 -8.04 -7.75
CA TYR A 292 2.32 -6.82 -8.05
C TYR A 292 2.27 -5.92 -6.82
N GLU A 293 2.20 -4.60 -7.04
CA GLU A 293 2.11 -3.57 -6.00
C GLU A 293 1.20 -2.42 -6.46
N GLY A 294 0.70 -1.64 -5.51
CA GLY A 294 0.06 -0.36 -5.80
C GLY A 294 1.07 0.79 -5.78
N PHE A 295 1.70 1.00 -4.63
CA PHE A 295 2.86 1.86 -4.41
C PHE A 295 3.64 1.27 -3.23
N PRO A 296 4.73 0.54 -3.50
CA PRO A 296 5.43 -0.26 -2.50
C PRO A 296 6.23 0.61 -1.52
N LEU A 297 5.62 0.98 -0.38
CA LEU A 297 6.22 1.87 0.62
C LEU A 297 7.59 1.37 1.09
N ALA A 298 7.73 0.06 1.34
CA ALA A 298 8.99 -0.52 1.80
C ALA A 298 10.13 -0.35 0.76
N LEU A 299 9.80 -0.48 -0.54
CA LEU A 299 10.76 -0.23 -1.62
C LEU A 299 11.16 1.24 -1.66
N THR A 300 10.18 2.16 -1.65
CA THR A 300 10.46 3.60 -1.72
C THR A 300 11.18 4.11 -0.47
N GLU A 301 10.88 3.57 0.71
CA GLU A 301 11.63 3.85 1.94
C GLU A 301 13.09 3.37 1.86
N ALA A 302 13.31 2.16 1.33
CA ALA A 302 14.65 1.64 1.12
C ALA A 302 15.45 2.48 0.11
N MET A 303 14.84 2.86 -1.01
CA MET A 303 15.44 3.75 -2.00
C MET A 303 15.75 5.14 -1.40
N SER A 304 14.84 5.69 -0.59
CA SER A 304 15.08 6.96 0.12
C SER A 304 16.20 6.86 1.15
N ALA A 305 16.40 5.70 1.77
CA ALA A 305 17.54 5.42 2.62
C ALA A 305 18.85 5.19 1.83
N GLY A 306 18.81 5.27 0.51
CA GLY A 306 19.97 5.12 -0.37
C GLY A 306 20.39 3.67 -0.61
N LEU A 307 19.46 2.72 -0.60
CA LEU A 307 19.72 1.35 -1.01
C LEU A 307 19.39 1.18 -2.51
N PRO A 308 20.30 0.56 -3.30
CA PRO A 308 19.93 0.05 -4.60
C PRO A 308 18.92 -1.08 -4.43
N ALA A 309 17.91 -1.13 -5.32
CA ALA A 309 16.82 -2.09 -5.22
C ALA A 309 16.87 -3.11 -6.36
N ILE A 310 16.35 -4.32 -6.10
CA ILE A 310 16.14 -5.36 -7.12
C ILE A 310 14.66 -5.73 -7.12
N GLY A 311 14.05 -5.75 -8.30
CA GLY A 311 12.67 -6.17 -8.51
C GLY A 311 12.47 -6.81 -9.88
N TYR A 312 11.24 -7.26 -10.17
CA TYR A 312 10.89 -7.84 -11.46
C TYR A 312 10.31 -6.80 -12.43
N LYS A 313 10.66 -6.89 -13.71
CA LYS A 313 10.16 -6.00 -14.78
C LYS A 313 8.66 -6.07 -14.98
N ASN A 314 8.07 -7.23 -14.76
CA ASN A 314 6.64 -7.47 -14.90
C ASN A 314 5.83 -7.14 -13.63
N CYS A 315 6.48 -6.63 -12.57
CA CYS A 315 5.79 -6.21 -11.36
C CYS A 315 5.29 -4.76 -11.51
N PRO A 316 3.95 -4.53 -11.61
CA PRO A 316 3.39 -3.19 -11.62
C PRO A 316 3.89 -2.37 -10.43
N ALA A 317 4.04 -1.09 -10.59
CA ALA A 317 4.61 -0.12 -9.67
C ALA A 317 6.13 -0.28 -9.41
N VAL A 318 6.65 -1.47 -9.25
CA VAL A 318 8.09 -1.70 -9.06
C VAL A 318 8.87 -1.27 -10.32
N ASN A 319 8.34 -1.60 -11.49
CA ASN A 319 8.93 -1.28 -12.79
C ASN A 319 8.85 0.21 -13.19
N GLU A 320 8.09 1.01 -12.46
CA GLU A 320 8.07 2.49 -12.64
C GLU A 320 8.99 3.20 -11.65
N LEU A 321 9.25 2.59 -10.49
CA LEU A 321 10.09 3.15 -9.44
C LEU A 321 11.56 2.78 -9.59
N ILE A 322 11.84 1.54 -10.02
CA ILE A 322 13.20 1.11 -10.32
C ILE A 322 13.52 1.43 -11.79
N LYS A 323 14.55 2.24 -12.00
CA LYS A 323 15.17 2.50 -13.31
C LYS A 323 16.32 1.53 -13.49
N ASP A 324 16.15 0.55 -14.39
CA ASP A 324 17.11 -0.53 -14.60
C ASP A 324 18.51 -0.02 -14.96
N GLY A 325 19.53 -0.44 -14.19
CA GLY A 325 20.91 -0.01 -14.36
C GLY A 325 21.25 1.38 -13.78
N GLU A 326 20.27 2.17 -13.29
CA GLU A 326 20.48 3.52 -12.77
C GLU A 326 20.38 3.57 -11.24
N ASN A 327 19.19 3.21 -10.69
CA ASN A 327 18.90 3.24 -9.25
C ASN A 327 18.69 1.84 -8.65
N GLY A 328 18.77 0.79 -9.47
CA GLY A 328 18.57 -0.59 -9.10
C GLY A 328 18.58 -1.50 -10.34
N PHE A 329 18.11 -2.74 -10.18
CA PHE A 329 17.94 -3.69 -11.27
C PHE A 329 16.51 -4.18 -11.40
N LEU A 330 15.99 -4.20 -12.62
CA LEU A 330 14.76 -4.89 -13.01
C LEU A 330 15.12 -6.21 -13.72
N CYS A 331 14.79 -7.32 -13.08
CA CYS A 331 15.07 -8.65 -13.59
C CYS A 331 13.91 -9.18 -14.43
N GLU A 332 14.21 -10.05 -15.38
CA GLU A 332 13.20 -10.94 -15.94
C GLU A 332 12.66 -11.88 -14.84
N GLU A 333 11.43 -12.37 -15.02
CA GLU A 333 10.81 -13.28 -14.07
C GLU A 333 11.66 -14.54 -13.90
N GLY A 334 11.93 -14.91 -12.65
CA GLY A 334 12.63 -16.14 -12.31
C GLY A 334 13.82 -15.98 -11.37
N VAL A 335 14.21 -17.10 -10.80
CA VAL A 335 15.24 -17.20 -9.76
C VAL A 335 16.63 -16.86 -10.29
N ASP A 336 16.97 -17.30 -11.51
CA ASP A 336 18.31 -17.09 -12.07
C ASP A 336 18.61 -15.63 -12.38
N ALA A 337 17.66 -14.93 -12.97
CA ALA A 337 17.81 -13.51 -13.27
C ALA A 337 17.93 -12.68 -11.96
N PHE A 338 17.18 -13.05 -10.93
CA PHE A 338 17.26 -12.40 -9.63
C PHE A 338 18.61 -12.67 -8.94
N ALA A 339 19.11 -13.91 -9.00
CA ALA A 339 20.43 -14.28 -8.50
C ALA A 339 21.57 -13.50 -9.17
N GLN A 340 21.52 -13.34 -10.50
CA GLN A 340 22.50 -12.54 -11.25
C GLN A 340 22.49 -11.06 -10.83
N ALA A 341 21.32 -10.48 -10.60
CA ALA A 341 21.23 -9.11 -10.13
C ALA A 341 21.77 -8.94 -8.71
N LEU A 342 21.47 -9.89 -7.81
CA LEU A 342 22.06 -9.94 -6.47
C LEU A 342 23.60 -10.01 -6.58
N GLU A 343 24.14 -10.93 -7.37
CA GLU A 343 25.58 -11.13 -7.54
C GLU A 343 26.28 -9.86 -8.05
N LYS A 344 25.71 -9.15 -9.02
CA LYS A 344 26.22 -7.87 -9.51
C LYS A 344 26.32 -6.82 -8.40
N LEU A 345 25.26 -6.68 -7.58
CA LEU A 345 25.30 -5.73 -6.48
C LEU A 345 26.18 -6.18 -5.32
N MET A 346 26.28 -7.48 -5.05
CA MET A 346 27.12 -7.99 -3.95
C MET A 346 28.61 -7.83 -4.25
N SER A 347 29.03 -8.00 -5.52
CA SER A 347 30.42 -7.96 -5.95
C SER A 347 30.96 -6.55 -6.17
N ASP A 348 30.12 -5.54 -6.46
CA ASP A 348 30.56 -4.20 -6.85
C ASP A 348 30.04 -3.11 -5.86
N GLU A 349 30.92 -2.69 -4.96
CA GLU A 349 30.63 -1.61 -4.00
C GLU A 349 30.42 -0.26 -4.67
N LYS A 350 31.19 0.06 -5.70
CA LYS A 350 31.08 1.35 -6.42
C LYS A 350 29.73 1.45 -7.10
N LEU A 351 29.27 0.35 -7.70
CA LEU A 351 27.97 0.25 -8.33
C LEU A 351 26.85 0.45 -7.29
N ARG A 352 26.93 -0.25 -6.15
CA ARG A 352 25.95 -0.06 -5.06
C ARG A 352 25.85 1.38 -4.60
N LYS A 353 26.99 2.03 -4.39
CA LYS A 353 27.04 3.46 -3.96
C LYS A 353 26.44 4.39 -5.02
N LYS A 354 26.77 4.17 -6.29
CA LYS A 354 26.23 4.94 -7.42
C LYS A 354 24.71 4.81 -7.48
N MET A 355 24.22 3.55 -7.52
CA MET A 355 22.78 3.27 -7.61
C MET A 355 22.01 3.73 -6.37
N GLY A 356 22.55 3.53 -5.17
CA GLY A 356 21.92 4.00 -3.94
C GLY A 356 21.76 5.53 -3.87
N LYS A 357 22.78 6.27 -4.39
CA LYS A 357 22.68 7.73 -4.52
C LYS A 357 21.59 8.14 -5.51
N ALA A 358 21.51 7.47 -6.65
CA ALA A 358 20.48 7.72 -7.66
C ALA A 358 19.08 7.37 -7.11
N ALA A 359 18.94 6.23 -6.43
CA ALA A 359 17.70 5.82 -5.79
C ALA A 359 17.18 6.89 -4.82
N LYS A 360 18.05 7.40 -3.96
CA LYS A 360 17.69 8.48 -3.04
C LYS A 360 17.26 9.76 -3.74
N GLU A 361 17.97 10.16 -4.79
CA GLU A 361 17.65 11.38 -5.54
C GLU A 361 16.26 11.26 -6.19
N ASP A 362 15.96 10.10 -6.78
CA ASP A 362 14.66 9.83 -7.40
C ASP A 362 13.50 9.89 -6.37
N MET A 363 13.75 9.53 -5.12
CA MET A 363 12.71 9.57 -4.08
C MET A 363 12.36 10.98 -3.60
N LYS A 364 13.14 12.01 -3.91
CA LYS A 364 12.83 13.40 -3.56
C LYS A 364 11.56 13.93 -4.21
N GLN A 365 11.17 13.40 -5.37
CA GLN A 365 9.93 13.78 -6.01
C GLN A 365 8.69 13.43 -5.18
N TYR A 366 8.81 12.44 -4.29
CA TYR A 366 7.76 11.95 -3.39
C TYR A 366 7.88 12.51 -1.97
N ALA A 367 8.67 13.58 -1.79
CA ALA A 367 8.84 14.22 -0.49
C ALA A 367 7.48 14.67 0.09
N PRO A 368 7.25 14.55 1.41
CA PRO A 368 5.97 14.85 2.04
C PRO A 368 5.38 16.21 1.63
N ASP A 369 6.17 17.30 1.72
CA ASP A 369 5.67 18.64 1.40
C ASP A 369 5.14 18.72 -0.03
N ARG A 370 5.86 18.15 -1.02
CA ARG A 370 5.44 18.17 -2.43
C ARG A 370 4.14 17.43 -2.66
N VAL A 371 3.98 16.28 -2.01
CA VAL A 371 2.77 15.45 -2.16
C VAL A 371 1.59 16.12 -1.49
N TRP A 372 1.77 16.65 -0.28
CA TRP A 372 0.69 17.32 0.45
C TRP A 372 0.27 18.63 -0.24
N ASP A 373 1.20 19.43 -0.77
CA ASP A 373 0.87 20.60 -1.58
C ASP A 373 0.04 20.24 -2.83
N THR A 374 0.28 19.06 -3.41
CA THR A 374 -0.51 18.58 -4.54
C THR A 374 -1.93 18.20 -4.12
N TRP A 375 -2.08 17.58 -2.94
CA TRP A 375 -3.38 17.27 -2.36
C TRP A 375 -4.19 18.53 -2.04
N GLU A 376 -3.56 19.55 -1.43
CA GLU A 376 -4.21 20.83 -1.13
C GLU A 376 -4.74 21.48 -2.40
N LYS A 377 -3.90 21.60 -3.43
CA LYS A 377 -4.29 22.16 -4.73
C LYS A 377 -5.44 21.40 -5.39
N LEU A 378 -5.45 20.07 -5.28
CA LEU A 378 -6.54 19.23 -5.82
C LEU A 378 -7.85 19.53 -5.07
N MET A 379 -7.83 19.53 -3.74
CA MET A 379 -9.03 19.77 -2.93
C MET A 379 -9.58 21.18 -3.18
N GLU A 380 -8.74 22.21 -3.22
CA GLU A 380 -9.13 23.60 -3.53
C GLU A 380 -9.74 23.71 -4.94
N LYS A 381 -9.11 23.07 -5.94
CA LYS A 381 -9.63 23.04 -7.30
C LYS A 381 -11.04 22.45 -7.35
N ILE A 382 -11.27 21.29 -6.73
CA ILE A 382 -12.55 20.60 -6.72
C ILE A 382 -13.65 21.44 -6.05
N LEU A 383 -13.32 22.13 -4.97
CA LEU A 383 -14.27 23.01 -4.28
C LEU A 383 -14.63 24.24 -5.11
N ASN A 384 -13.66 24.84 -5.80
CA ASN A 384 -13.89 26.01 -6.65
C ASN A 384 -14.69 25.68 -7.93
N GLU A 385 -14.57 24.47 -8.47
CA GLU A 385 -15.33 24.02 -9.66
C GLU A 385 -16.80 23.69 -9.33
N LYS A 386 -17.17 23.59 -8.04
CA LYS A 386 -18.53 23.33 -7.58
C LYS A 386 -19.38 24.62 -7.47
N HIS A 387 -18.73 25.78 -7.50
CA HIS A 387 -19.35 27.10 -7.48
C HIS A 387 -19.39 27.72 -8.89
#